data_531fbd7db8ebf9b1c65b98198ddfdbaa
#
_entry.id   531fbd7db8ebf9b1c65b98198ddfdbaa
#
_cell.length_a   1.000
_cell.length_b   1.000
_cell.length_c   1.000
_cell.angle_alpha   90.00
_cell.angle_beta   90.00
_cell.angle_gamma   90.00
#
_symmetry.space_group_name_H-M   'P 1'
#
loop_
_entity.id
_entity.type
_entity.pdbx_description
1 polymer ?
#
loop_
_entity_poly.entity_id
_entity_poly.type
_entity_poly.pdbx_seq_one_letter_code
_entity_poly.pdbx_strand_id
1 'polypeptide(L)'
;MATYRIAVLPGDGIGQEVIPEAIRVLEAVGKGTGEAFEFERGLVGGAAIDATGKPLAPGTLELCRASHAVLFGAVGGPKWDNVAHEQRPERGLLAIRKELDLYANLRPAKCFPMLVDASPLKRQVVEGTDLMVIRELTGGLYFGEPRGVERFADGGARAINTMAYTSREVERIARIGFEVARKRRRRLTSVDKVNVLVVSQLWREVVTRVGQEYPDVTLDHVLVDNCAMALVHRPTQFDTIVTENTFGDILSDEAAILAGSMGMLPSASLGGTVGLYEPVHGTAPDIAGQGIANPIAAILSAAMLLRYSLNMEKDADRIDQAVLRVLDAGHRTADIAAGVKPKGTREMGSLIVNEVERQY
;
A
#
# COMPACT_ATOMS: atom_id res chain seq x y z
N MET A 1 -28.09 -6.56 -10.34
CA MET A 1 -27.15 -5.45 -10.31
C MET A 1 -26.91 -5.11 -8.86
N ALA A 2 -25.67 -5.27 -8.37
CA ALA A 2 -25.31 -4.76 -7.07
C ALA A 2 -24.87 -3.30 -7.19
N THR A 3 -25.01 -2.54 -6.10
CA THR A 3 -24.51 -1.16 -6.01
C THR A 3 -23.45 -1.13 -4.91
N TYR A 4 -22.26 -0.71 -5.29
CA TYR A 4 -21.11 -0.61 -4.39
C TYR A 4 -20.81 0.86 -4.09
N ARG A 5 -20.92 1.25 -2.83
CA ARG A 5 -20.53 2.58 -2.38
C ARG A 5 -19.03 2.59 -2.04
N ILE A 6 -18.29 3.52 -2.64
CA ILE A 6 -16.86 3.69 -2.46
C ILE A 6 -16.60 5.09 -1.86
N ALA A 7 -16.01 5.14 -0.68
CA ALA A 7 -15.48 6.38 -0.13
C ALA A 7 -14.21 6.77 -0.89
N VAL A 8 -14.17 7.98 -1.43
CA VAL A 8 -13.03 8.48 -2.21
C VAL A 8 -12.34 9.59 -1.44
N LEU A 9 -11.10 9.36 -1.08
CA LEU A 9 -10.27 10.28 -0.31
C LEU A 9 -9.00 10.63 -1.11
N PRO A 10 -9.05 11.57 -2.08
CA PRO A 10 -7.89 11.89 -2.90
C PRO A 10 -6.70 12.45 -2.09
N GLY A 11 -6.99 13.15 -0.99
CA GLY A 11 -5.99 13.76 -0.12
C GLY A 11 -5.27 14.92 -0.80
N ASP A 12 -3.93 14.86 -0.85
CA ASP A 12 -3.04 15.97 -1.23
C ASP A 12 -2.21 15.63 -2.49
N GLY A 13 -1.60 16.65 -3.07
CA GLY A 13 -0.63 16.53 -4.16
C GLY A 13 -1.16 15.74 -5.36
N ILE A 14 -0.36 14.79 -5.86
CA ILE A 14 -0.73 13.96 -7.01
C ILE A 14 -1.92 13.03 -6.76
N GLY A 15 -2.33 12.82 -5.49
CA GLY A 15 -3.56 12.08 -5.18
C GLY A 15 -4.79 12.66 -5.88
N GLN A 16 -4.85 13.97 -6.04
CA GLN A 16 -5.90 14.68 -6.78
C GLN A 16 -5.91 14.37 -8.29
N GLU A 17 -4.80 13.88 -8.84
CA GLU A 17 -4.64 13.56 -10.26
C GLU A 17 -4.80 12.07 -10.56
N VAL A 18 -4.25 11.19 -9.71
CA VAL A 18 -4.22 9.75 -9.98
C VAL A 18 -5.51 9.03 -9.57
N ILE A 19 -6.20 9.50 -8.53
CA ILE A 19 -7.47 8.90 -8.07
C ILE A 19 -8.60 9.04 -9.10
N PRO A 20 -8.78 10.18 -9.79
CA PRO A 20 -9.74 10.26 -10.90
C PRO A 20 -9.53 9.20 -11.98
N GLU A 21 -8.30 8.81 -12.27
CA GLU A 21 -8.02 7.77 -13.28
C GLU A 21 -8.42 6.37 -12.78
N ALA A 22 -8.20 6.07 -11.50
CA ALA A 22 -8.69 4.83 -10.88
C ALA A 22 -10.23 4.76 -10.87
N ILE A 23 -10.92 5.87 -10.60
CA ILE A 23 -12.39 5.96 -10.69
C ILE A 23 -12.87 5.64 -12.10
N ARG A 24 -12.26 6.23 -13.14
CA ARG A 24 -12.63 5.97 -14.55
C ARG A 24 -12.48 4.49 -14.91
N VAL A 25 -11.48 3.81 -14.39
CA VAL A 25 -11.30 2.36 -14.60
C VAL A 25 -12.41 1.58 -13.90
N LEU A 26 -12.79 1.92 -12.66
CA LEU A 26 -13.92 1.29 -11.98
C LEU A 26 -15.25 1.54 -12.71
N GLU A 27 -15.46 2.74 -13.25
CA GLU A 27 -16.64 3.07 -14.09
C GLU A 27 -16.68 2.20 -15.36
N ALA A 28 -15.52 1.94 -16.00
CA ALA A 28 -15.45 1.04 -17.16
C ALA A 28 -15.80 -0.40 -16.78
N VAL A 29 -15.34 -0.88 -15.64
CA VAL A 29 -15.72 -2.19 -15.06
C VAL A 29 -17.24 -2.22 -14.82
N GLY A 30 -17.81 -1.19 -14.22
CA GLY A 30 -19.26 -1.10 -13.96
C GLY A 30 -20.08 -1.19 -15.23
N LYS A 31 -19.68 -0.49 -16.31
CA LYS A 31 -20.33 -0.59 -17.63
C LYS A 31 -20.27 -2.01 -18.20
N GLY A 32 -19.13 -2.68 -18.07
CA GLY A 32 -18.93 -4.01 -18.62
C GLY A 32 -19.67 -5.11 -17.84
N THR A 33 -19.77 -5.00 -16.53
CA THR A 33 -20.43 -5.98 -15.65
C THR A 33 -21.92 -5.70 -15.44
N GLY A 34 -22.36 -4.46 -15.64
CA GLY A 34 -23.69 -4.00 -15.25
C GLY A 34 -23.83 -3.67 -13.76
N GLU A 35 -22.72 -3.69 -13.00
CA GLU A 35 -22.70 -3.30 -11.59
C GLU A 35 -22.59 -1.77 -11.46
N ALA A 36 -23.16 -1.20 -10.39
CA ALA A 36 -23.09 0.24 -10.13
C ALA A 36 -22.04 0.56 -9.06
N PHE A 37 -21.16 1.54 -9.33
CA PHE A 37 -20.26 2.11 -8.34
C PHE A 37 -20.70 3.54 -8.02
N GLU A 38 -20.96 3.81 -6.74
CA GLU A 38 -21.29 5.13 -6.22
C GLU A 38 -20.05 5.67 -5.48
N PHE A 39 -19.55 6.83 -5.93
CA PHE A 39 -18.37 7.46 -5.39
C PHE A 39 -18.74 8.68 -4.56
N GLU A 40 -18.42 8.63 -3.26
CA GLU A 40 -18.64 9.75 -2.35
C GLU A 40 -17.31 10.28 -1.82
N ARG A 41 -17.08 11.60 -1.93
CA ARG A 41 -15.81 12.22 -1.58
C ARG A 41 -15.78 12.68 -0.12
N GLY A 42 -14.69 12.37 0.58
CA GLY A 42 -14.34 12.89 1.89
C GLY A 42 -13.03 13.68 1.84
N LEU A 43 -12.81 14.53 2.85
CA LEU A 43 -11.58 15.30 3.00
C LEU A 43 -10.67 14.69 4.06
N VAL A 44 -9.38 14.56 3.73
CA VAL A 44 -8.33 14.04 4.60
C VAL A 44 -7.01 14.75 4.28
N GLY A 45 -6.07 14.70 5.21
CA GLY A 45 -4.75 15.28 5.04
C GLY A 45 -4.74 16.80 5.09
N GLY A 46 -3.86 17.41 4.30
CA GLY A 46 -3.72 18.86 4.19
C GLY A 46 -4.96 19.54 3.64
N ALA A 47 -5.65 18.90 2.68
CA ALA A 47 -6.92 19.39 2.15
C ALA A 47 -8.00 19.51 3.26
N ALA A 48 -8.04 18.57 4.20
CA ALA A 48 -8.93 18.64 5.35
C ALA A 48 -8.50 19.74 6.35
N ILE A 49 -7.20 19.90 6.60
CA ILE A 49 -6.66 20.96 7.45
C ILE A 49 -7.05 22.34 6.90
N ASP A 50 -6.87 22.55 5.61
CA ASP A 50 -7.21 23.83 4.96
C ASP A 50 -8.71 24.16 5.06
N ALA A 51 -9.56 23.14 4.95
CA ALA A 51 -11.01 23.33 4.98
C ALA A 51 -11.60 23.39 6.40
N THR A 52 -11.03 22.65 7.36
CA THR A 52 -11.67 22.42 8.67
C THR A 52 -10.75 22.64 9.89
N GLY A 53 -9.45 22.87 9.66
CA GLY A 53 -8.44 22.94 10.71
C GLY A 53 -8.05 21.58 11.32
N LYS A 54 -8.52 20.46 10.77
CA LYS A 54 -8.24 19.10 11.25
C LYS A 54 -7.75 18.21 10.12
N PRO A 55 -6.81 17.27 10.36
CA PRO A 55 -6.29 16.37 9.34
C PRO A 55 -7.28 15.31 8.84
N LEU A 56 -8.40 15.14 9.55
CA LEU A 56 -9.56 14.33 9.15
C LEU A 56 -10.80 15.20 9.33
N ALA A 57 -11.50 15.49 8.24
CA ALA A 57 -12.69 16.33 8.30
C ALA A 57 -13.85 15.59 8.99
N PRO A 58 -14.74 16.33 9.70
CA PRO A 58 -15.95 15.76 10.26
C PRO A 58 -16.77 15.02 9.19
N GLY A 59 -17.30 13.85 9.52
CA GLY A 59 -18.10 13.02 8.62
C GLY A 59 -17.28 12.08 7.70
N THR A 60 -15.98 12.33 7.50
CA THR A 60 -15.16 11.47 6.63
C THR A 60 -15.03 10.05 7.17
N LEU A 61 -14.90 9.88 8.48
CA LEU A 61 -14.81 8.55 9.07
C LEU A 61 -16.13 7.77 8.98
N GLU A 62 -17.24 8.45 9.20
CA GLU A 62 -18.60 7.91 9.05
C GLU A 62 -18.85 7.50 7.59
N LEU A 63 -18.42 8.31 6.64
CA LEU A 63 -18.44 7.97 5.21
C LEU A 63 -17.66 6.68 4.94
N CYS A 64 -16.42 6.55 5.47
CA CYS A 64 -15.63 5.34 5.31
C CYS A 64 -16.35 4.11 5.88
N ARG A 65 -16.91 4.21 7.09
CA ARG A 65 -17.64 3.11 7.75
C ARG A 65 -18.92 2.70 6.99
N ALA A 66 -19.58 3.64 6.33
CA ALA A 66 -20.80 3.40 5.56
C ALA A 66 -20.54 2.86 4.14
N SER A 67 -19.29 2.81 3.71
CA SER A 67 -18.88 2.39 2.38
C SER A 67 -18.44 0.92 2.35
N HIS A 68 -18.43 0.31 1.17
CA HIS A 68 -17.92 -1.05 0.96
C HIS A 68 -16.39 -1.07 0.92
N ALA A 69 -15.76 0.03 0.51
CA ALA A 69 -14.32 0.21 0.47
C ALA A 69 -13.95 1.68 0.46
N VAL A 70 -12.69 1.98 0.79
CA VAL A 70 -12.09 3.32 0.71
C VAL A 70 -11.02 3.32 -0.38
N LEU A 71 -11.15 4.20 -1.36
CA LEU A 71 -10.11 4.51 -2.34
C LEU A 71 -9.41 5.80 -1.91
N PHE A 72 -8.13 5.68 -1.59
CA PHE A 72 -7.33 6.73 -0.98
C PHE A 72 -6.17 7.15 -1.90
N GLY A 73 -5.83 8.43 -1.95
CA GLY A 73 -4.71 8.94 -2.73
C GLY A 73 -3.44 9.05 -1.90
N ALA A 74 -3.13 10.25 -1.43
CA ALA A 74 -1.94 10.52 -0.63
C ALA A 74 -2.18 11.69 0.33
N VAL A 75 -1.39 11.78 1.40
CA VAL A 75 -1.46 12.92 2.35
C VAL A 75 -0.07 13.46 2.65
N GLY A 76 0.01 14.75 2.94
CA GLY A 76 1.24 15.43 3.30
C GLY A 76 1.62 16.53 2.32
N GLY A 77 2.70 17.23 2.65
CA GLY A 77 3.28 18.25 1.79
C GLY A 77 3.95 19.37 2.59
N PRO A 78 4.90 20.09 1.97
CA PRO A 78 5.74 21.07 2.66
C PRO A 78 4.95 22.21 3.29
N LYS A 79 3.74 22.49 2.80
CA LYS A 79 2.84 23.53 3.36
C LYS A 79 2.52 23.29 4.85
N TRP A 80 2.47 22.01 5.28
CA TRP A 80 2.06 21.62 6.65
C TRP A 80 3.23 21.09 7.51
N ASP A 81 4.49 21.27 7.09
CA ASP A 81 5.66 20.79 7.84
C ASP A 81 5.79 21.44 9.23
N ASN A 82 5.34 22.70 9.37
CA ASN A 82 5.45 23.48 10.58
C ASN A 82 4.23 23.42 11.51
N VAL A 83 3.21 22.59 11.19
CA VAL A 83 2.07 22.42 12.10
C VAL A 83 2.46 21.51 13.28
N ALA A 84 1.70 21.60 14.38
CA ALA A 84 1.90 20.70 15.52
C ALA A 84 1.79 19.22 15.09
N HIS A 85 2.56 18.36 15.74
CA HIS A 85 2.65 16.94 15.36
C HIS A 85 1.27 16.24 15.28
N GLU A 86 0.35 16.58 16.18
CA GLU A 86 -1.01 16.06 16.25
C GLU A 86 -1.91 16.57 15.12
N GLN A 87 -1.50 17.64 14.43
CA GLN A 87 -2.22 18.26 13.33
C GLN A 87 -1.61 17.97 11.96
N ARG A 88 -0.57 17.16 11.88
CA ARG A 88 0.05 16.80 10.59
C ARG A 88 -0.93 16.03 9.70
N PRO A 89 -0.88 16.21 8.37
CA PRO A 89 -1.76 15.53 7.42
C PRO A 89 -1.84 14.01 7.61
N GLU A 90 -0.72 13.35 7.90
CA GLU A 90 -0.59 11.91 8.10
C GLU A 90 -1.45 11.38 9.27
N ARG A 91 -1.78 12.27 10.25
CA ARG A 91 -2.65 11.90 11.36
C ARG A 91 -4.06 11.53 10.92
N GLY A 92 -4.53 12.11 9.82
CA GLY A 92 -5.82 11.74 9.23
C GLY A 92 -5.84 10.27 8.78
N LEU A 93 -4.81 9.84 8.05
CA LEU A 93 -4.67 8.46 7.59
C LEU A 93 -4.50 7.49 8.77
N LEU A 94 -3.63 7.82 9.74
CA LEU A 94 -3.42 6.99 10.93
C LEU A 94 -4.71 6.80 11.74
N ALA A 95 -5.53 7.86 11.85
CA ALA A 95 -6.83 7.78 12.51
C ALA A 95 -7.78 6.83 11.76
N ILE A 96 -7.89 6.95 10.42
CA ILE A 96 -8.72 6.06 9.61
C ILE A 96 -8.28 4.60 9.77
N ARG A 97 -6.97 4.31 9.68
CA ARG A 97 -6.43 2.95 9.84
C ARG A 97 -6.79 2.34 11.21
N LYS A 98 -6.64 3.13 12.26
CA LYS A 98 -6.98 2.72 13.63
C LYS A 98 -8.48 2.48 13.81
N GLU A 99 -9.31 3.43 13.38
CA GLU A 99 -10.76 3.43 13.59
C GLU A 99 -11.49 2.38 12.73
N LEU A 100 -10.90 1.95 11.62
CA LEU A 100 -11.39 0.86 10.78
C LEU A 100 -10.71 -0.50 11.09
N ASP A 101 -9.85 -0.58 12.12
CA ASP A 101 -9.06 -1.77 12.51
C ASP A 101 -8.28 -2.38 11.32
N LEU A 102 -7.60 -1.53 10.55
CA LEU A 102 -6.82 -1.94 9.38
C LEU A 102 -5.41 -2.36 9.82
N TYR A 103 -5.26 -3.59 10.26
CA TYR A 103 -4.00 -4.09 10.82
C TYR A 103 -3.07 -4.79 9.82
N ALA A 104 -3.57 -5.20 8.67
CA ALA A 104 -2.80 -5.91 7.65
C ALA A 104 -2.64 -5.04 6.39
N ASN A 105 -1.42 -4.60 6.09
CA ASN A 105 -1.13 -3.87 4.86
C ASN A 105 -0.42 -4.79 3.87
N LEU A 106 -1.05 -5.01 2.73
CA LEU A 106 -0.57 -5.85 1.64
C LEU A 106 0.07 -4.96 0.57
N ARG A 107 1.36 -5.15 0.32
CA ARG A 107 2.18 -4.40 -0.65
C ARG A 107 2.82 -5.36 -1.66
N PRO A 108 2.22 -5.61 -2.82
CA PRO A 108 2.84 -6.41 -3.86
C PRO A 108 3.98 -5.63 -4.51
N ALA A 109 5.13 -6.30 -4.71
CA ALA A 109 6.25 -5.78 -5.48
C ALA A 109 6.56 -6.75 -6.62
N LYS A 110 6.24 -6.33 -7.84
CA LYS A 110 6.40 -7.14 -9.05
C LYS A 110 7.23 -6.39 -10.09
N CYS A 111 8.26 -7.03 -10.59
CA CYS A 111 9.01 -6.55 -11.72
C CYS A 111 8.30 -6.99 -13.01
N PHE A 112 7.73 -6.04 -13.73
CA PHE A 112 7.10 -6.30 -15.02
C PHE A 112 8.17 -6.57 -16.09
N PRO A 113 8.07 -7.63 -16.91
CA PRO A 113 9.10 -7.98 -17.89
C PRO A 113 9.49 -6.83 -18.83
N MET A 114 8.50 -6.03 -19.24
CA MET A 114 8.72 -4.86 -20.11
C MET A 114 9.28 -3.61 -19.39
N LEU A 115 9.42 -3.65 -18.06
CA LEU A 115 9.97 -2.57 -17.23
C LEU A 115 11.27 -2.96 -16.53
N VAL A 116 11.82 -4.14 -16.81
CA VAL A 116 13.05 -4.62 -16.16
C VAL A 116 14.19 -3.60 -16.27
N ASP A 117 14.30 -2.93 -17.41
CA ASP A 117 15.35 -1.92 -17.66
C ASP A 117 15.04 -0.55 -17.00
N ALA A 118 13.86 -0.35 -16.43
CA ALA A 118 13.54 0.83 -15.61
C ALA A 118 14.04 0.67 -14.16
N SER A 119 14.35 -0.55 -13.71
CA SER A 119 14.94 -0.78 -12.39
C SER A 119 16.39 -0.26 -12.35
N PRO A 120 16.82 0.36 -11.23
CA PRO A 120 18.22 0.73 -11.05
C PRO A 120 19.14 -0.48 -10.83
N LEU A 121 18.58 -1.65 -10.57
CA LEU A 121 19.32 -2.90 -10.38
C LEU A 121 19.53 -3.62 -11.72
N LYS A 122 20.54 -4.48 -11.76
CA LYS A 122 20.81 -5.29 -12.95
C LYS A 122 19.62 -6.19 -13.28
N ARG A 123 19.28 -6.33 -14.57
CA ARG A 123 18.21 -7.19 -15.08
C ARG A 123 18.21 -8.58 -14.44
N GLN A 124 19.35 -9.26 -14.39
CA GLN A 124 19.49 -10.61 -13.81
C GLN A 124 19.16 -10.71 -12.33
N VAL A 125 19.10 -9.59 -11.61
CA VAL A 125 18.71 -9.54 -10.19
C VAL A 125 17.20 -9.43 -10.05
N VAL A 126 16.56 -8.57 -10.84
CA VAL A 126 15.14 -8.20 -10.66
C VAL A 126 14.18 -9.00 -11.53
N GLU A 127 14.65 -9.56 -12.64
CA GLU A 127 13.81 -10.32 -13.57
C GLU A 127 13.15 -11.51 -12.89
N GLY A 128 11.81 -11.62 -13.05
CA GLY A 128 11.01 -12.64 -12.39
C GLY A 128 10.66 -12.35 -10.92
N THR A 129 11.01 -11.19 -10.39
CA THR A 129 10.57 -10.79 -9.05
C THR A 129 9.06 -10.62 -9.02
N ASP A 130 8.41 -11.33 -8.11
CA ASP A 130 7.00 -11.23 -7.76
C ASP A 130 6.85 -11.62 -6.30
N LEU A 131 6.82 -10.63 -5.41
CA LEU A 131 6.70 -10.86 -3.97
C LEU A 131 5.59 -10.00 -3.36
N MET A 132 5.08 -10.43 -2.22
CA MET A 132 4.09 -9.73 -1.41
C MET A 132 4.68 -9.44 -0.05
N VAL A 133 4.76 -8.18 0.34
CA VAL A 133 5.06 -7.79 1.72
C VAL A 133 3.76 -7.57 2.48
N ILE A 134 3.61 -8.27 3.61
CA ILE A 134 2.50 -8.12 4.55
C ILE A 134 3.05 -7.46 5.81
N ARG A 135 2.71 -6.18 5.96
CA ARG A 135 3.11 -5.33 7.08
C ARG A 135 2.00 -5.30 8.12
N GLU A 136 2.31 -5.62 9.37
CA GLU A 136 1.43 -5.27 10.49
C GLU A 136 1.37 -3.74 10.59
N LEU A 137 0.19 -3.15 10.76
CA LEU A 137 0.00 -1.72 10.51
C LEU A 137 -0.40 -0.91 11.76
N THR A 138 -0.87 -1.54 12.81
CA THR A 138 -1.52 -0.87 13.96
C THR A 138 -0.79 -1.02 15.29
N GLY A 139 0.30 -1.77 15.32
CA GLY A 139 1.15 -1.99 16.49
C GLY A 139 2.56 -1.43 16.35
N GLY A 140 3.45 -1.90 17.21
CA GLY A 140 4.88 -1.64 17.19
C GLY A 140 5.28 -0.23 17.55
N LEU A 141 6.40 0.19 16.98
CA LEU A 141 7.10 1.44 17.33
C LEU A 141 6.25 2.70 17.03
N TYR A 142 5.36 2.64 16.04
CA TYR A 142 4.54 3.79 15.62
C TYR A 142 3.34 4.04 16.55
N PHE A 143 2.95 3.06 17.34
CA PHE A 143 1.75 3.14 18.20
C PHE A 143 2.02 2.86 19.69
N GLY A 144 3.18 2.30 20.02
CA GLY A 144 3.52 1.92 21.39
C GLY A 144 3.65 3.11 22.36
N GLU A 145 3.31 2.87 23.61
CA GLU A 145 3.44 3.81 24.72
C GLU A 145 4.37 3.23 25.81
N PRO A 146 5.10 4.05 26.59
CA PRO A 146 5.17 5.51 26.53
C PRO A 146 5.99 6.02 25.32
N ARG A 147 5.64 7.22 24.84
CA ARG A 147 6.39 7.94 23.80
C ARG A 147 6.38 9.43 24.06
N GLY A 148 7.40 10.13 23.63
CA GLY A 148 7.50 11.59 23.78
C GLY A 148 8.90 12.08 24.01
N VAL A 149 9.01 13.35 24.30
CA VAL A 149 10.26 14.05 24.65
C VAL A 149 10.17 14.58 26.07
N GLU A 150 11.03 14.08 26.95
CA GLU A 150 11.25 14.59 28.29
C GLU A 150 12.39 15.62 28.25
N ARG A 151 12.18 16.82 28.77
CA ARG A 151 13.21 17.87 28.87
C ARG A 151 13.67 18.00 30.29
N PHE A 152 14.99 18.04 30.50
CA PHE A 152 15.61 18.14 31.80
C PHE A 152 15.92 19.58 32.18
N ALA A 153 16.07 19.83 33.48
CA ALA A 153 16.36 21.16 34.01
C ALA A 153 17.74 21.71 33.62
N ASP A 154 18.67 20.83 33.26
CA ASP A 154 20.00 21.17 32.75
C ASP A 154 20.03 21.55 31.25
N GLY A 155 18.88 21.55 30.58
CA GLY A 155 18.74 21.84 29.15
C GLY A 155 18.87 20.60 28.26
N GLY A 156 19.16 19.42 28.82
CA GLY A 156 19.16 18.14 28.12
C GLY A 156 17.73 17.66 27.78
N ALA A 157 17.65 16.65 26.93
CA ALA A 157 16.36 16.00 26.58
C ALA A 157 16.54 14.51 26.33
N ARG A 158 15.49 13.74 26.61
CA ARG A 158 15.38 12.32 26.26
C ARG A 158 14.12 12.10 25.41
N ALA A 159 14.27 11.47 24.25
CA ALA A 159 13.15 11.04 23.42
C ALA A 159 12.92 9.54 23.59
N ILE A 160 11.66 9.13 23.66
CA ILE A 160 11.27 7.73 23.85
C ILE A 160 10.22 7.38 22.80
N ASN A 161 10.42 6.21 22.15
CA ASN A 161 9.38 5.47 21.45
C ASN A 161 9.41 4.03 21.93
N THR A 162 8.26 3.45 22.20
CA THR A 162 8.12 2.08 22.68
C THR A 162 7.68 1.16 21.56
N MET A 163 8.39 0.06 21.35
CA MET A 163 7.98 -1.02 20.47
C MET A 163 7.29 -2.09 21.30
N ALA A 164 6.02 -2.31 21.05
CA ALA A 164 5.24 -3.31 21.78
C ALA A 164 4.31 -4.08 20.84
N TYR A 165 4.19 -5.39 21.08
CA TYR A 165 3.26 -6.29 20.43
C TYR A 165 2.68 -7.27 21.43
N THR A 166 1.40 -7.56 21.28
CA THR A 166 0.74 -8.68 21.97
C THR A 166 0.75 -9.93 21.08
N SER A 167 0.65 -11.10 21.67
CA SER A 167 0.52 -12.36 20.90
C SER A 167 -0.69 -12.35 19.97
N ARG A 168 -1.78 -11.68 20.34
CA ARG A 168 -2.99 -11.57 19.51
C ARG A 168 -2.75 -10.74 18.24
N GLU A 169 -2.02 -9.64 18.34
CA GLU A 169 -1.66 -8.82 17.18
C GLU A 169 -0.76 -9.58 16.21
N VAL A 170 0.23 -10.30 16.73
CA VAL A 170 1.10 -11.14 15.90
C VAL A 170 0.32 -12.31 15.28
N GLU A 171 -0.56 -12.96 16.03
CA GLU A 171 -1.36 -14.08 15.54
C GLU A 171 -2.26 -13.66 14.36
N ARG A 172 -2.99 -12.53 14.49
CA ARG A 172 -3.91 -12.08 13.43
C ARG A 172 -3.18 -11.76 12.13
N ILE A 173 -2.01 -11.12 12.20
CA ILE A 173 -1.24 -10.80 10.98
C ILE A 173 -0.55 -12.04 10.41
N ALA A 174 -0.08 -12.97 11.24
CA ALA A 174 0.49 -14.24 10.80
C ALA A 174 -0.54 -15.06 10.00
N ARG A 175 -1.78 -15.14 10.45
CA ARG A 175 -2.87 -15.82 9.74
C ARG A 175 -3.08 -15.23 8.34
N ILE A 176 -3.13 -13.91 8.22
CA ILE A 176 -3.19 -13.24 6.91
C ILE A 176 -1.97 -13.61 6.05
N GLY A 177 -0.78 -13.64 6.64
CA GLY A 177 0.45 -14.05 5.96
C GLY A 177 0.36 -15.46 5.36
N PHE A 178 -0.10 -16.43 6.14
CA PHE A 178 -0.27 -17.81 5.69
C PHE A 178 -1.37 -17.94 4.63
N GLU A 179 -2.52 -17.29 4.80
CA GLU A 179 -3.62 -17.32 3.83
C GLU A 179 -3.21 -16.70 2.46
N VAL A 180 -2.47 -15.60 2.49
CA VAL A 180 -1.94 -15.00 1.26
C VAL A 180 -0.88 -15.90 0.62
N ALA A 181 0.05 -16.44 1.40
CA ALA A 181 1.08 -17.36 0.90
C ALA A 181 0.45 -18.61 0.25
N ARG A 182 -0.63 -19.16 0.86
CA ARG A 182 -1.38 -20.31 0.35
C ARG A 182 -1.96 -20.09 -1.06
N LYS A 183 -2.41 -18.85 -1.34
CA LYS A 183 -2.92 -18.43 -2.65
C LYS A 183 -1.82 -18.10 -3.67
N ARG A 184 -0.56 -18.03 -3.21
CA ARG A 184 0.62 -17.77 -4.03
C ARG A 184 1.48 -19.04 -4.17
N ARG A 185 2.79 -18.94 -4.01
CA ARG A 185 3.72 -20.08 -4.17
C ARG A 185 3.93 -20.92 -2.90
N ARG A 186 3.07 -20.72 -1.89
CA ARG A 186 3.06 -21.44 -0.60
C ARG A 186 4.37 -21.33 0.18
N ARG A 187 5.01 -20.15 0.12
CA ARG A 187 6.19 -19.83 0.92
C ARG A 187 5.95 -18.53 1.69
N LEU A 188 6.11 -18.62 3.01
CA LEU A 188 6.03 -17.46 3.91
C LEU A 188 7.38 -17.25 4.58
N THR A 189 7.94 -16.05 4.43
CA THR A 189 9.14 -15.62 5.15
C THR A 189 8.73 -14.65 6.25
N SER A 190 8.90 -15.06 7.51
CA SER A 190 8.71 -14.19 8.67
C SER A 190 9.99 -13.42 8.93
N VAL A 191 9.90 -12.10 8.94
CA VAL A 191 11.06 -11.21 9.14
C VAL A 191 10.99 -10.55 10.51
N ASP A 192 12.09 -10.66 11.26
CA ASP A 192 12.21 -10.18 12.63
C ASP A 192 13.66 -9.77 12.99
N LYS A 193 13.88 -9.37 14.23
CA LYS A 193 15.22 -9.10 14.81
C LYS A 193 15.41 -9.87 16.12
N VAL A 194 15.12 -11.17 16.10
CA VAL A 194 15.08 -12.05 17.28
C VAL A 194 16.37 -12.10 18.08
N ASN A 195 17.51 -11.87 17.44
CA ASN A 195 18.83 -11.88 18.09
C ASN A 195 19.08 -10.67 19.01
N VAL A 196 18.22 -9.63 18.96
CA VAL A 196 18.36 -8.39 19.75
C VAL A 196 17.07 -8.03 20.48
N LEU A 197 15.90 -8.15 19.85
CA LEU A 197 14.65 -7.62 20.37
C LEU A 197 13.78 -8.70 21.01
N VAL A 198 13.38 -8.48 22.27
CA VAL A 198 12.44 -9.36 22.99
C VAL A 198 11.09 -9.44 22.27
N VAL A 199 10.63 -8.33 21.70
CA VAL A 199 9.40 -8.28 20.89
C VAL A 199 9.48 -9.23 19.69
N SER A 200 10.65 -9.32 19.06
CA SER A 200 10.88 -10.25 17.94
C SER A 200 10.94 -11.72 18.38
N GLN A 201 11.31 -12.00 19.63
CA GLN A 201 11.24 -13.35 20.19
C GLN A 201 9.78 -13.82 20.29
N LEU A 202 8.90 -12.98 20.84
CA LEU A 202 7.45 -13.22 20.88
C LEU A 202 6.88 -13.36 19.46
N TRP A 203 7.29 -12.47 18.54
CA TRP A 203 6.87 -12.52 17.13
C TRP A 203 7.17 -13.88 16.52
N ARG A 204 8.42 -14.34 16.59
CA ARG A 204 8.85 -15.62 16.02
C ARG A 204 8.12 -16.81 16.65
N GLU A 205 7.98 -16.81 17.98
CA GLU A 205 7.25 -17.84 18.71
C GLU A 205 5.81 -17.98 18.19
N VAL A 206 5.09 -16.87 18.11
CA VAL A 206 3.68 -16.86 17.69
C VAL A 206 3.54 -17.23 16.22
N VAL A 207 4.37 -16.69 15.32
CA VAL A 207 4.33 -17.04 13.88
C VAL A 207 4.63 -18.52 13.68
N THR A 208 5.60 -19.09 14.41
CA THR A 208 5.92 -20.52 14.35
C THR A 208 4.75 -21.38 14.82
N ARG A 209 4.09 -20.98 15.93
CA ARG A 209 2.91 -21.69 16.44
C ARG A 209 1.76 -21.68 15.43
N VAL A 210 1.44 -20.51 14.86
CA VAL A 210 0.40 -20.38 13.82
C VAL A 210 0.75 -21.23 12.60
N GLY A 211 2.01 -21.31 12.22
CA GLY A 211 2.49 -22.10 11.09
C GLY A 211 2.13 -23.59 11.19
N GLN A 212 2.00 -24.13 12.40
CA GLN A 212 1.57 -25.53 12.61
C GLN A 212 0.16 -25.81 12.08
N GLU A 213 -0.70 -24.78 11.96
CA GLU A 213 -2.04 -24.88 11.40
C GLU A 213 -2.06 -24.83 9.85
N TYR A 214 -0.90 -24.54 9.23
CA TYR A 214 -0.73 -24.39 7.78
C TYR A 214 0.37 -25.31 7.21
N PRO A 215 0.23 -26.63 7.33
CA PRO A 215 1.28 -27.60 6.95
C PRO A 215 1.57 -27.60 5.44
N ASP A 216 0.72 -26.99 4.63
CA ASP A 216 0.86 -26.81 3.19
C ASP A 216 1.67 -25.56 2.79
N VAL A 217 2.09 -24.73 3.75
CA VAL A 217 2.91 -23.53 3.53
C VAL A 217 4.27 -23.69 4.18
N THR A 218 5.33 -23.52 3.41
CA THR A 218 6.71 -23.49 3.94
C THR A 218 6.96 -22.19 4.67
N LEU A 219 7.32 -22.28 5.96
CA LEU A 219 7.70 -21.13 6.78
C LEU A 219 9.22 -21.04 6.93
N ASP A 220 9.77 -19.89 6.59
CA ASP A 220 11.16 -19.52 6.86
C ASP A 220 11.22 -18.29 7.77
N HIS A 221 12.26 -18.19 8.62
CA HIS A 221 12.54 -17.01 9.43
C HIS A 221 13.83 -16.35 8.98
N VAL A 222 13.79 -15.04 8.75
CA VAL A 222 14.95 -14.26 8.30
C VAL A 222 15.12 -13.02 9.19
N LEU A 223 16.34 -12.68 9.57
CA LEU A 223 16.63 -11.42 10.25
C LEU A 223 16.42 -10.25 9.30
N VAL A 224 15.89 -9.13 9.78
CA VAL A 224 15.53 -7.97 8.97
C VAL A 224 16.69 -7.42 8.14
N ASP A 225 17.89 -7.36 8.70
CA ASP A 225 19.12 -6.94 8.01
C ASP A 225 19.48 -7.91 6.86
N ASN A 226 19.35 -9.21 7.08
CA ASN A 226 19.55 -10.20 6.02
C ASN A 226 18.46 -10.10 4.96
N CYS A 227 17.22 -9.81 5.34
CA CYS A 227 16.12 -9.60 4.39
C CYS A 227 16.39 -8.41 3.48
N ALA A 228 16.82 -7.27 4.04
CA ALA A 228 17.19 -6.07 3.29
C ALA A 228 18.29 -6.38 2.26
N MET A 229 19.39 -7.00 2.68
CA MET A 229 20.46 -7.42 1.75
C MET A 229 19.92 -8.37 0.66
N ALA A 230 19.07 -9.30 1.03
CA ALA A 230 18.53 -10.30 0.11
C ALA A 230 17.55 -9.72 -0.92
N LEU A 231 16.78 -8.69 -0.56
CA LEU A 231 15.91 -7.95 -1.48
C LEU A 231 16.73 -7.30 -2.62
N VAL A 232 17.88 -6.72 -2.30
CA VAL A 232 18.78 -6.12 -3.31
C VAL A 232 19.58 -7.16 -4.09
N HIS A 233 19.94 -8.29 -3.48
CA HIS A 233 20.84 -9.27 -4.09
C HIS A 233 20.12 -10.40 -4.82
N ARG A 234 19.01 -10.91 -4.28
CA ARG A 234 18.24 -12.04 -4.82
C ARG A 234 16.76 -11.98 -4.41
N PRO A 235 15.99 -10.96 -4.87
CA PRO A 235 14.59 -10.76 -4.47
C PRO A 235 13.69 -11.94 -4.86
N THR A 236 14.00 -12.65 -5.93
CA THR A 236 13.21 -13.80 -6.44
C THR A 236 13.13 -14.99 -5.48
N GLN A 237 13.95 -15.01 -4.43
CA GLN A 237 13.85 -16.04 -3.38
C GLN A 237 12.60 -15.89 -2.51
N PHE A 238 12.04 -14.68 -2.41
CA PHE A 238 10.85 -14.39 -1.61
C PHE A 238 9.57 -14.60 -2.42
N ASP A 239 8.55 -15.11 -1.75
CA ASP A 239 7.18 -15.15 -2.26
C ASP A 239 6.28 -14.23 -1.45
N THR A 240 6.09 -14.54 -0.16
CA THR A 240 5.34 -13.72 0.78
C THR A 240 6.21 -13.44 1.99
N ILE A 241 6.31 -12.18 2.37
CA ILE A 241 7.01 -11.72 3.56
C ILE A 241 5.96 -11.24 4.56
N VAL A 242 6.06 -11.65 5.83
CA VAL A 242 5.27 -11.08 6.93
C VAL A 242 6.22 -10.48 7.96
N THR A 243 5.92 -9.26 8.42
CA THR A 243 6.77 -8.55 9.35
C THR A 243 6.01 -7.48 10.13
N GLU A 244 6.63 -7.00 11.20
CA GLU A 244 6.13 -5.92 12.04
C GLU A 244 6.11 -4.57 11.30
N ASN A 245 5.51 -3.57 11.92
CA ASN A 245 5.18 -2.28 11.30
C ASN A 245 6.38 -1.54 10.74
N THR A 246 7.41 -1.30 11.54
CA THR A 246 8.58 -0.49 11.13
C THR A 246 9.44 -1.21 10.10
N PHE A 247 9.70 -2.50 10.29
CA PHE A 247 10.46 -3.29 9.32
C PHE A 247 9.67 -3.44 8.01
N GLY A 248 8.35 -3.62 8.10
CA GLY A 248 7.48 -3.72 6.94
C GLY A 248 7.44 -2.44 6.11
N ASP A 249 7.48 -1.27 6.76
CA ASP A 249 7.57 0.02 6.09
C ASP A 249 8.86 0.13 5.27
N ILE A 250 10.00 -0.09 5.90
CA ILE A 250 11.32 0.04 5.29
C ILE A 250 11.51 -0.99 4.16
N LEU A 251 11.24 -2.28 4.45
CA LEU A 251 11.45 -3.35 3.47
C LEU A 251 10.52 -3.26 2.27
N SER A 252 9.28 -2.77 2.43
CA SER A 252 8.37 -2.62 1.31
C SER A 252 8.75 -1.46 0.40
N ASP A 253 9.32 -0.37 0.95
CA ASP A 253 9.84 0.74 0.15
C ASP A 253 11.13 0.33 -0.57
N GLU A 254 11.99 -0.48 0.07
CA GLU A 254 13.13 -1.10 -0.60
C GLU A 254 12.69 -2.04 -1.75
N ALA A 255 11.67 -2.88 -1.50
CA ALA A 255 11.10 -3.74 -2.52
C ALA A 255 10.44 -2.94 -3.67
N ALA A 256 9.99 -1.71 -3.41
CA ALA A 256 9.46 -0.80 -4.41
C ALA A 256 10.45 -0.51 -5.55
N ILE A 257 11.71 -0.38 -5.21
CA ILE A 257 12.79 -0.11 -6.18
C ILE A 257 12.94 -1.25 -7.20
N LEU A 258 12.59 -2.48 -6.83
CA LEU A 258 12.65 -3.65 -7.73
C LEU A 258 11.66 -3.52 -8.90
N ALA A 259 10.52 -2.85 -8.68
CA ALA A 259 9.49 -2.63 -9.70
C ALA A 259 9.84 -1.48 -10.68
N GLY A 260 10.90 -0.74 -10.43
CA GLY A 260 11.39 0.37 -11.25
C GLY A 260 10.77 1.73 -10.91
N SER A 261 9.61 1.79 -10.28
CA SER A 261 8.97 3.04 -9.82
C SER A 261 7.93 2.76 -8.74
N MET A 262 7.84 3.65 -7.74
CA MET A 262 6.76 3.63 -6.75
C MET A 262 5.38 3.89 -7.38
N GLY A 263 5.33 4.56 -8.54
CA GLY A 263 4.11 4.77 -9.32
C GLY A 263 3.49 3.48 -9.89
N MET A 264 4.16 2.34 -9.73
CA MET A 264 3.70 1.00 -10.12
C MET A 264 3.12 0.18 -8.97
N LEU A 265 3.19 0.67 -7.73
CA LEU A 265 2.96 -0.14 -6.54
C LEU A 265 1.63 0.20 -5.86
N PRO A 266 0.64 -0.69 -5.94
CA PRO A 266 -0.58 -0.58 -5.17
C PRO A 266 -0.38 -1.05 -3.74
N SER A 267 -1.32 -0.70 -2.86
CA SER A 267 -1.45 -1.35 -1.56
C SER A 267 -2.91 -1.51 -1.11
N ALA A 268 -3.12 -2.47 -0.20
CA ALA A 268 -4.39 -2.70 0.47
C ALA A 268 -4.17 -2.77 1.97
N SER A 269 -4.93 -2.01 2.73
CA SER A 269 -4.99 -2.08 4.19
C SER A 269 -6.28 -2.77 4.59
N LEU A 270 -6.18 -3.92 5.24
CA LEU A 270 -7.27 -4.84 5.56
C LEU A 270 -7.29 -5.16 7.06
N GLY A 271 -8.42 -5.69 7.53
CA GLY A 271 -8.56 -6.14 8.92
C GLY A 271 -9.99 -6.05 9.43
N GLY A 272 -10.57 -4.87 9.43
CA GLY A 272 -11.97 -4.65 9.78
C GLY A 272 -12.92 -5.01 8.62
N THR A 273 -14.12 -4.44 8.66
CA THR A 273 -15.16 -4.71 7.64
C THR A 273 -14.98 -3.94 6.35
N VAL A 274 -14.22 -2.84 6.37
CA VAL A 274 -13.99 -1.95 5.23
C VAL A 274 -12.50 -1.87 4.94
N GLY A 275 -12.07 -2.26 3.74
CA GLY A 275 -10.67 -2.15 3.31
C GLY A 275 -10.35 -0.74 2.79
N LEU A 276 -9.09 -0.31 2.93
CA LEU A 276 -8.56 0.92 2.37
C LEU A 276 -7.49 0.59 1.33
N TYR A 277 -7.59 1.20 0.15
CA TYR A 277 -6.77 0.92 -1.02
C TYR A 277 -6.10 2.20 -1.50
N GLU A 278 -4.78 2.19 -1.54
CA GLU A 278 -3.95 3.37 -1.79
C GLU A 278 -2.68 3.01 -2.56
N PRO A 279 -2.16 3.89 -3.42
CA PRO A 279 -0.81 3.72 -3.95
C PRO A 279 0.22 3.82 -2.82
N VAL A 280 1.38 3.16 -2.98
CA VAL A 280 2.48 3.24 -1.99
C VAL A 280 3.17 4.59 -2.01
N HIS A 281 3.18 5.29 -3.16
CA HIS A 281 3.79 6.61 -3.30
C HIS A 281 3.10 7.68 -2.45
N GLY A 282 3.85 8.72 -2.06
CA GLY A 282 3.34 9.91 -1.38
C GLY A 282 2.71 10.93 -2.33
N THR A 283 2.70 12.19 -1.88
CA THR A 283 2.04 13.31 -2.58
C THR A 283 2.83 13.91 -3.74
N ALA A 284 4.14 13.60 -3.86
CA ALA A 284 5.05 14.10 -4.88
C ALA A 284 4.81 15.60 -5.21
N PRO A 285 5.06 16.51 -4.25
CA PRO A 285 4.69 17.92 -4.37
C PRO A 285 5.43 18.65 -5.50
N ASP A 286 6.56 18.12 -5.92
CA ASP A 286 7.40 18.61 -7.03
C ASP A 286 6.74 18.46 -8.40
N ILE A 287 5.88 17.48 -8.60
CA ILE A 287 5.17 17.23 -9.86
C ILE A 287 3.64 17.41 -9.76
N ALA A 288 3.13 17.70 -8.58
CA ALA A 288 1.69 17.91 -8.38
C ALA A 288 1.15 19.07 -9.24
N GLY A 289 -0.01 18.87 -9.86
CA GLY A 289 -0.66 19.84 -10.74
C GLY A 289 -0.10 19.85 -12.18
N GLN A 290 0.92 19.04 -12.49
CA GLN A 290 1.53 19.03 -13.83
C GLN A 290 0.93 17.98 -14.79
N GLY A 291 0.06 17.08 -14.29
CA GLY A 291 -0.57 16.04 -15.12
C GLY A 291 0.40 15.00 -15.67
N ILE A 292 1.54 14.78 -15.00
CA ILE A 292 2.59 13.83 -15.42
C ILE A 292 2.76 12.65 -14.46
N ALA A 293 2.07 12.65 -13.32
CA ALA A 293 2.12 11.57 -12.34
C ALA A 293 1.64 10.23 -12.95
N ASN A 294 2.29 9.14 -12.57
CA ASN A 294 1.91 7.79 -12.99
C ASN A 294 0.63 7.33 -12.24
N PRO A 295 -0.50 7.06 -12.91
CA PRO A 295 -1.73 6.64 -12.26
C PRO A 295 -1.82 5.14 -12.01
N ILE A 296 -0.86 4.33 -12.47
CA ILE A 296 -0.95 2.86 -12.49
C ILE A 296 -1.09 2.30 -11.07
N ALA A 297 -0.33 2.82 -10.10
CA ALA A 297 -0.45 2.37 -8.72
C ALA A 297 -1.86 2.56 -8.14
N ALA A 298 -2.51 3.71 -8.39
CA ALA A 298 -3.89 3.97 -7.97
C ALA A 298 -4.89 3.05 -8.70
N ILE A 299 -4.69 2.81 -9.99
CA ILE A 299 -5.51 1.88 -10.79
C ILE A 299 -5.37 0.44 -10.29
N LEU A 300 -4.14 -0.01 -10.01
CA LEU A 300 -3.91 -1.34 -9.42
C LEU A 300 -4.44 -1.45 -7.98
N SER A 301 -4.45 -0.35 -7.22
CA SER A 301 -5.12 -0.30 -5.91
C SER A 301 -6.63 -0.47 -6.06
N ALA A 302 -7.24 0.08 -7.11
CA ALA A 302 -8.65 -0.18 -7.46
C ALA A 302 -8.88 -1.65 -7.87
N ALA A 303 -7.94 -2.31 -8.54
CA ALA A 303 -8.00 -3.76 -8.78
C ALA A 303 -7.97 -4.55 -7.47
N MET A 304 -7.10 -4.18 -6.52
CA MET A 304 -7.08 -4.79 -5.19
C MET A 304 -8.41 -4.56 -4.43
N LEU A 305 -9.04 -3.38 -4.58
CA LEU A 305 -10.36 -3.07 -4.02
C LEU A 305 -11.42 -4.06 -4.53
N LEU A 306 -11.48 -4.28 -5.84
CA LEU A 306 -12.38 -5.25 -6.44
C LEU A 306 -12.14 -6.66 -5.89
N ARG A 307 -10.87 -7.07 -5.78
CA ARG A 307 -10.47 -8.42 -5.35
C ARG A 307 -10.76 -8.69 -3.88
N TYR A 308 -10.39 -7.78 -2.99
CA TYR A 308 -10.42 -8.03 -1.55
C TYR A 308 -11.67 -7.54 -0.83
N SER A 309 -12.33 -6.47 -1.29
CA SER A 309 -13.55 -5.96 -0.66
C SER A 309 -14.83 -6.39 -1.37
N LEU A 310 -14.81 -6.49 -2.72
CA LEU A 310 -16.03 -6.73 -3.49
C LEU A 310 -16.14 -8.16 -4.05
N ASN A 311 -15.14 -9.01 -3.87
CA ASN A 311 -15.07 -10.38 -4.40
C ASN A 311 -15.24 -10.45 -5.94
N MET A 312 -14.80 -9.42 -6.65
CA MET A 312 -14.83 -9.30 -8.12
C MET A 312 -13.45 -9.66 -8.70
N GLU A 313 -12.96 -10.87 -8.45
CA GLU A 313 -11.60 -11.30 -8.79
C GLU A 313 -11.33 -11.24 -10.29
N LYS A 314 -12.29 -11.71 -11.12
CA LYS A 314 -12.16 -11.69 -12.58
C LYS A 314 -12.02 -10.28 -13.15
N ASP A 315 -12.71 -9.33 -12.55
CA ASP A 315 -12.70 -7.93 -13.02
C ASP A 315 -11.40 -7.23 -12.53
N ALA A 316 -10.93 -7.58 -11.36
CA ALA A 316 -9.59 -7.18 -10.92
C ALA A 316 -8.50 -7.70 -11.87
N ASP A 317 -8.56 -8.98 -12.27
CA ASP A 317 -7.63 -9.56 -13.24
C ASP A 317 -7.69 -8.86 -14.61
N ARG A 318 -8.86 -8.40 -15.05
CA ARG A 318 -9.00 -7.60 -16.28
C ARG A 318 -8.25 -6.28 -16.18
N ILE A 319 -8.32 -5.59 -15.04
CA ILE A 319 -7.54 -4.37 -14.82
C ILE A 319 -6.04 -4.68 -14.87
N ASP A 320 -5.59 -5.73 -14.17
CA ASP A 320 -4.18 -6.15 -14.18
C ASP A 320 -3.70 -6.44 -15.61
N GLN A 321 -4.52 -7.15 -16.41
CA GLN A 321 -4.20 -7.46 -17.81
C GLN A 321 -4.23 -6.21 -18.70
N ALA A 322 -5.15 -5.26 -18.48
CA ALA A 322 -5.19 -4.00 -19.22
C ALA A 322 -3.90 -3.19 -19.00
N VAL A 323 -3.43 -3.09 -17.75
CA VAL A 323 -2.16 -2.44 -17.43
C VAL A 323 -1.00 -3.14 -18.15
N LEU A 324 -0.95 -4.46 -18.11
CA LEU A 324 0.10 -5.24 -18.80
C LEU A 324 0.10 -4.96 -20.31
N ARG A 325 -1.07 -4.97 -20.98
CA ARG A 325 -1.17 -4.71 -22.43
C ARG A 325 -0.73 -3.30 -22.79
N VAL A 326 -1.11 -2.29 -22.02
CA VAL A 326 -0.70 -0.90 -22.23
C VAL A 326 0.82 -0.77 -22.12
N LEU A 327 1.41 -1.41 -21.12
CA LEU A 327 2.85 -1.43 -20.94
C LEU A 327 3.57 -2.23 -22.05
N ASP A 328 3.03 -3.36 -22.49
CA ASP A 328 3.59 -4.18 -23.55
C ASP A 328 3.56 -3.45 -24.91
N ALA A 329 2.52 -2.63 -25.14
CA ALA A 329 2.42 -1.74 -26.29
C ALA A 329 3.43 -0.56 -26.26
N GLY A 330 4.30 -0.48 -25.25
CA GLY A 330 5.37 0.52 -25.14
C GLY A 330 4.96 1.84 -24.53
N HIS A 331 3.74 1.98 -24.02
CA HIS A 331 3.32 3.22 -23.34
C HIS A 331 3.93 3.33 -21.95
N ARG A 332 4.47 4.51 -21.60
CA ARG A 332 5.18 4.79 -20.36
C ARG A 332 4.83 6.18 -19.83
N THR A 333 4.78 6.34 -18.53
CA THR A 333 4.84 7.66 -17.85
C THR A 333 6.30 8.07 -17.64
N ALA A 334 6.55 9.29 -17.20
CA ALA A 334 7.90 9.86 -17.13
C ALA A 334 8.84 9.06 -16.21
N ASP A 335 8.33 8.54 -15.09
CA ASP A 335 9.06 7.77 -14.10
C ASP A 335 9.56 6.38 -14.59
N ILE A 336 8.92 5.85 -15.64
CA ILE A 336 9.23 4.53 -16.24
C ILE A 336 9.55 4.65 -17.74
N ALA A 337 9.89 5.84 -18.24
CA ALA A 337 9.95 6.13 -19.66
C ALA A 337 11.06 5.37 -20.40
N ALA A 338 12.21 5.11 -19.76
CA ALA A 338 13.34 4.37 -20.35
C ALA A 338 13.68 4.80 -21.81
N GLY A 339 13.63 6.12 -22.09
CA GLY A 339 13.96 6.68 -23.41
C GLY A 339 12.80 6.82 -24.41
N VAL A 340 11.58 6.35 -24.07
CA VAL A 340 10.39 6.62 -24.91
C VAL A 340 9.71 7.93 -24.51
N LYS A 341 8.93 8.52 -25.42
CA LYS A 341 8.17 9.75 -25.12
C LYS A 341 7.12 9.44 -24.05
N PRO A 342 7.16 10.11 -22.88
CA PRO A 342 6.26 9.82 -21.79
C PRO A 342 4.81 10.25 -22.09
N LYS A 343 3.87 9.53 -21.48
CA LYS A 343 2.46 9.83 -21.42
C LYS A 343 2.14 10.60 -20.15
N GLY A 344 1.20 11.55 -20.23
CA GLY A 344 0.65 12.20 -19.06
C GLY A 344 -0.31 11.31 -18.31
N THR A 345 -0.66 11.71 -17.07
CA THR A 345 -1.57 10.98 -16.15
C THR A 345 -2.88 10.60 -16.82
N ARG A 346 -3.56 11.58 -17.42
CA ARG A 346 -4.86 11.39 -18.09
C ARG A 346 -4.76 10.50 -19.32
N GLU A 347 -3.69 10.63 -20.11
CA GLU A 347 -3.49 9.83 -21.31
C GLU A 347 -3.24 8.36 -20.95
N MET A 348 -2.40 8.10 -19.94
CA MET A 348 -2.15 6.75 -19.43
C MET A 348 -3.44 6.13 -18.89
N GLY A 349 -4.22 6.84 -18.08
CA GLY A 349 -5.51 6.38 -17.59
C GLY A 349 -6.48 6.04 -18.73
N SER A 350 -6.54 6.88 -19.78
CA SER A 350 -7.41 6.62 -20.95
C SER A 350 -7.01 5.36 -21.72
N LEU A 351 -5.71 5.10 -21.88
CA LEU A 351 -5.21 3.88 -22.52
C LEU A 351 -5.65 2.63 -21.74
N ILE A 352 -5.55 2.67 -20.40
CA ILE A 352 -5.93 1.55 -19.55
C ILE A 352 -7.46 1.35 -19.57
N VAL A 353 -8.26 2.42 -19.49
CA VAL A 353 -9.73 2.37 -19.62
C VAL A 353 -10.14 1.68 -20.92
N ASN A 354 -9.55 2.08 -22.04
CA ASN A 354 -9.84 1.47 -23.34
C ASN A 354 -9.51 -0.02 -23.38
N GLU A 355 -8.41 -0.44 -22.76
CA GLU A 355 -8.05 -1.87 -22.68
C GLU A 355 -8.96 -2.65 -21.72
N VAL A 356 -9.49 -2.03 -20.68
CA VAL A 356 -10.52 -2.64 -19.82
C VAL A 356 -11.83 -2.82 -20.60
N GLU A 357 -12.33 -1.77 -21.25
CA GLU A 357 -13.58 -1.81 -22.03
C GLU A 357 -13.55 -2.87 -23.16
N ARG A 358 -12.38 -3.12 -23.77
CA ARG A 358 -12.21 -4.18 -24.80
C ARG A 358 -12.35 -5.61 -24.29
N GLN A 359 -12.34 -5.82 -22.98
CA GLN A 359 -12.40 -7.17 -22.37
C GLN A 359 -13.82 -7.60 -21.99
N TYR A 360 -14.79 -6.71 -22.18
CA TYR A 360 -16.23 -6.97 -22.03
C TYR A 360 -16.92 -7.06 -23.39
#